data_5b1499e2a1282a793efda6e8d9df61fe
#
_entry.id   5b1499e2a1282a793efda6e8d9df61fe
#
_cell.length_a   1.000
_cell.length_b   1.000
_cell.length_c   1.000
_cell.angle_alpha   90.00
_cell.angle_beta   90.00
_cell.angle_gamma   90.00
#
_symmetry.space_group_name_H-M   'P 1'
#
loop_
_entity.id
_entity.type
_entity.pdbx_description
1 polymer ?
#
loop_
_entity_poly.entity_id
_entity_poly.type
_entity_poly.pdbx_seq_one_letter_code
_entity_poly.pdbx_strand_id
1 'polypeptide(L)'
;MAKSLILHDETDCRELIKRVLLENGHEVATFAEEEKALAWTSSNPVDLAIVSLEPWMVQSRICQGLKMLSESLKILVLTSYANRELATKALEQGADDYLLKPIEIKKLEAKVRSILTKKIPTK
;
A
#
# COMPACT_ATOMS: atom_id res chain seq x y z
N MET A 1 -3.56 12.38 10.17
CA MET A 1 -4.42 12.21 8.99
C MET A 1 -3.57 12.21 7.73
N ALA A 2 -3.81 11.25 6.87
CA ALA A 2 -2.99 11.08 5.68
C ALA A 2 -3.86 10.93 4.44
N LYS A 3 -3.29 11.28 3.29
CA LYS A 3 -3.91 10.97 2.01
C LYS A 3 -3.41 9.61 1.59
N SER A 4 -4.31 8.71 1.27
CA SER A 4 -3.95 7.33 1.01
C SER A 4 -4.57 6.83 -0.29
N LEU A 5 -3.91 5.82 -0.83
CA LEU A 5 -4.29 5.16 -2.06
C LEU A 5 -4.40 3.67 -1.76
N ILE A 6 -5.44 3.03 -2.26
CA ILE A 6 -5.58 1.59 -2.16
C ILE A 6 -5.64 1.01 -3.56
N LEU A 7 -4.73 0.08 -3.83
CA LEU A 7 -4.71 -0.63 -5.11
C LEU A 7 -4.98 -2.11 -4.83
N HIS A 8 -6.14 -2.58 -5.23
CA HIS A 8 -6.56 -3.95 -4.95
C HIS A 8 -7.59 -4.33 -6.00
N ASP A 9 -7.43 -5.48 -6.63
CA ASP A 9 -8.35 -5.89 -7.68
C ASP A 9 -9.64 -6.48 -7.14
N GLU A 10 -9.67 -6.92 -5.88
CA GLU A 10 -10.86 -7.51 -5.30
C GLU A 10 -11.69 -6.43 -4.61
N THR A 11 -12.94 -6.28 -5.05
CA THR A 11 -13.79 -5.19 -4.59
C THR A 11 -14.06 -5.24 -3.08
N ASP A 12 -14.39 -6.41 -2.56
CA ASP A 12 -14.74 -6.52 -1.14
C ASP A 12 -13.58 -6.14 -0.24
N CYS A 13 -12.39 -6.62 -0.55
CA CYS A 13 -11.21 -6.26 0.24
C CYS A 13 -10.88 -4.79 0.11
N ARG A 14 -10.99 -4.27 -1.11
CA ARG A 14 -10.71 -2.86 -1.36
C ARG A 14 -11.63 -1.98 -0.54
N GLU A 15 -12.94 -2.32 -0.50
CA GLU A 15 -13.90 -1.53 0.24
C GLU A 15 -13.73 -1.67 1.74
N LEU A 16 -13.34 -2.84 2.22
CA LEU A 16 -13.07 -3.02 3.64
C LEU A 16 -11.90 -2.16 4.09
N ILE A 17 -10.82 -2.18 3.34
CA ILE A 17 -9.64 -1.39 3.67
C ILE A 17 -9.97 0.09 3.63
N LYS A 18 -10.74 0.49 2.62
CA LYS A 18 -11.18 1.88 2.51
C LYS A 18 -11.93 2.32 3.76
N ARG A 19 -12.88 1.48 4.22
CA ARG A 19 -13.65 1.82 5.40
C ARG A 19 -12.76 1.99 6.63
N VAL A 20 -11.83 1.07 6.81
CA VAL A 20 -10.93 1.14 7.95
C VAL A 20 -10.13 2.44 7.95
N LEU A 21 -9.60 2.81 6.79
CA LEU A 21 -8.80 4.03 6.69
C LEU A 21 -9.65 5.27 6.90
N LEU A 22 -10.86 5.29 6.34
CA LEU A 22 -11.76 6.43 6.54
C LEU A 22 -12.13 6.59 8.01
N GLU A 23 -12.38 5.48 8.70
CA GLU A 23 -12.71 5.53 10.12
C GLU A 23 -11.56 6.03 10.96
N ASN A 24 -10.35 5.91 10.47
CA ASN A 24 -9.17 6.39 11.16
C ASN A 24 -8.76 7.79 10.70
N GLY A 25 -9.61 8.47 9.97
CA GLY A 25 -9.42 9.88 9.64
C GLY A 25 -8.59 10.15 8.40
N HIS A 26 -8.30 9.11 7.60
CA HIS A 26 -7.51 9.31 6.39
C HIS A 26 -8.41 9.58 5.19
N GLU A 27 -7.86 10.29 4.21
CA GLU A 27 -8.51 10.41 2.91
C GLU A 27 -8.09 9.22 2.07
N VAL A 28 -9.01 8.70 1.24
CA VAL A 28 -8.77 7.46 0.53
C VAL A 28 -9.19 7.57 -0.92
N ALA A 29 -8.31 7.16 -1.83
CA ALA A 29 -8.63 6.93 -3.22
C ALA A 29 -8.41 5.45 -3.51
N THR A 30 -9.27 4.84 -4.32
CA THR A 30 -9.19 3.41 -4.58
C THR A 30 -9.05 3.13 -6.07
N PHE A 31 -8.28 2.09 -6.37
CA PHE A 31 -8.04 1.68 -7.75
C PHE A 31 -7.98 0.17 -7.84
N ALA A 32 -8.44 -0.35 -8.98
CA ALA A 32 -8.33 -1.77 -9.27
C ALA A 32 -7.18 -2.07 -10.22
N GLU A 33 -6.63 -1.05 -10.89
CA GLU A 33 -5.63 -1.23 -11.93
C GLU A 33 -4.40 -0.37 -11.65
N GLU A 34 -3.23 -0.96 -11.87
CA GLU A 34 -1.97 -0.28 -11.58
C GLU A 34 -1.78 0.98 -12.40
N GLU A 35 -2.12 0.91 -13.70
CA GLU A 35 -1.92 2.06 -14.57
C GLU A 35 -2.70 3.27 -14.11
N LYS A 36 -3.95 3.04 -13.69
CA LYS A 36 -4.78 4.13 -13.23
C LYS A 36 -4.28 4.70 -11.92
N ALA A 37 -3.80 3.83 -11.04
CA ALA A 37 -3.24 4.28 -9.77
C ALA A 37 -2.01 5.16 -9.99
N LEU A 38 -1.12 4.74 -10.87
CA LEU A 38 0.09 5.51 -11.15
C LEU A 38 -0.24 6.84 -11.80
N ALA A 39 -1.17 6.82 -12.77
CA ALA A 39 -1.53 8.05 -13.46
C ALA A 39 -2.13 9.06 -12.49
N TRP A 40 -3.01 8.60 -11.61
CA TRP A 40 -3.64 9.49 -10.64
C TRP A 40 -2.60 10.04 -9.65
N THR A 41 -1.70 9.19 -9.18
CA THR A 41 -0.70 9.59 -8.20
C THR A 41 0.27 10.62 -8.76
N SER A 42 0.51 10.59 -10.06
CA SER A 42 1.41 11.57 -10.67
C SER A 42 0.90 13.00 -10.51
N SER A 43 -0.41 13.18 -10.33
CA SER A 43 -1.01 14.50 -10.16
C SER A 43 -1.60 14.70 -8.78
N ASN A 44 -1.59 13.70 -7.93
CA ASN A 44 -2.24 13.76 -6.62
C ASN A 44 -1.31 13.15 -5.58
N PRO A 45 -0.54 13.96 -4.88
CA PRO A 45 0.39 13.44 -3.87
C PRO A 45 -0.35 12.67 -2.79
N VAL A 46 0.19 11.52 -2.42
CA VAL A 46 -0.37 10.73 -1.32
C VAL A 46 0.75 10.40 -0.34
N ASP A 47 0.34 10.11 0.89
CA ASP A 47 1.29 9.79 1.96
C ASP A 47 1.47 8.29 2.11
N LEU A 48 0.46 7.51 1.72
CA LEU A 48 0.43 6.08 1.94
C LEU A 48 -0.22 5.38 0.75
N ALA A 49 0.40 4.30 0.29
CA ALA A 49 -0.21 3.43 -0.70
C ALA A 49 -0.30 2.03 -0.10
N ILE A 50 -1.49 1.43 -0.18
CA ILE A 50 -1.69 0.04 0.22
C ILE A 50 -1.90 -0.74 -1.07
N VAL A 51 -1.01 -1.66 -1.35
CA VAL A 51 -0.94 -2.36 -2.64
C VAL A 51 -1.07 -3.85 -2.43
N SER A 52 -2.06 -4.46 -3.08
CA SER A 52 -2.22 -5.91 -3.04
C SER A 52 -1.45 -6.54 -4.19
N LEU A 53 -0.61 -7.52 -3.87
CA LEU A 53 0.16 -8.25 -4.88
C LEU A 53 -0.22 -9.73 -4.83
N GLU A 54 -0.62 -10.25 -5.98
CA GLU A 54 -0.99 -11.65 -6.12
C GLU A 54 0.06 -12.40 -6.93
N PRO A 55 0.04 -13.75 -6.92
CA PRO A 55 1.10 -14.51 -7.59
C PRO A 55 1.29 -14.16 -9.06
N TRP A 56 0.21 -13.82 -9.77
CA TRP A 56 0.32 -13.50 -11.19
C TRP A 56 0.91 -12.12 -11.42
N MET A 57 1.16 -11.37 -10.35
CA MET A 57 1.73 -10.02 -10.45
C MET A 57 3.24 -10.02 -10.21
N VAL A 58 3.89 -11.15 -10.42
CA VAL A 58 5.31 -11.27 -10.13
C VAL A 58 6.16 -10.29 -10.94
N GLN A 59 5.63 -9.83 -12.09
CA GLN A 59 6.35 -8.87 -12.93
C GLN A 59 6.03 -7.43 -12.56
N SER A 60 5.15 -7.20 -11.59
CA SER A 60 4.73 -5.86 -11.26
C SER A 60 5.89 -5.04 -10.68
N ARG A 61 5.96 -3.79 -11.08
CA ARG A 61 6.93 -2.84 -10.53
C ARG A 61 6.20 -1.66 -9.91
N ILE A 62 4.98 -1.92 -9.41
CA ILE A 62 4.15 -0.84 -8.89
C ILE A 62 4.83 -0.10 -7.74
N CYS A 63 5.48 -0.83 -6.83
CA CYS A 63 6.14 -0.18 -5.71
C CYS A 63 7.26 0.74 -6.18
N GLN A 64 8.07 0.26 -7.13
CA GLN A 64 9.13 1.08 -7.69
C GLN A 64 8.55 2.30 -8.39
N GLY A 65 7.48 2.11 -9.17
CA GLY A 65 6.85 3.21 -9.87
C GLY A 65 6.32 4.27 -8.94
N LEU A 66 5.68 3.85 -7.85
CA LEU A 66 5.16 4.81 -6.87
C LEU A 66 6.29 5.58 -6.19
N LYS A 67 7.36 4.89 -5.82
CA LYS A 67 8.50 5.56 -5.20
C LYS A 67 9.19 6.53 -6.14
N MET A 68 9.19 6.23 -7.43
CA MET A 68 9.75 7.16 -8.40
C MET A 68 8.95 8.43 -8.50
N LEU A 69 7.64 8.35 -8.24
CA LEU A 69 6.80 9.54 -8.25
C LEU A 69 7.01 10.35 -6.96
N SER A 70 7.28 9.69 -5.83
CA SER A 70 7.48 10.40 -4.58
C SER A 70 8.25 9.48 -3.62
N GLU A 71 9.46 9.86 -3.27
CA GLU A 71 10.29 9.08 -2.36
C GLU A 71 9.69 9.02 -0.96
N SER A 72 8.95 10.04 -0.57
CA SER A 72 8.41 10.11 0.78
C SER A 72 7.12 9.31 0.93
N LEU A 73 6.56 8.83 -0.16
CA LEU A 73 5.36 8.01 -0.11
C LEU A 73 5.68 6.69 0.58
N LYS A 74 4.83 6.30 1.53
CA LYS A 74 5.00 5.03 2.23
C LYS A 74 4.14 3.96 1.58
N ILE A 75 4.65 2.75 1.49
CA ILE A 75 3.97 1.65 0.81
C ILE A 75 3.82 0.45 1.73
N LEU A 76 2.58 -0.01 1.89
CA LEU A 76 2.28 -1.25 2.59
C LEU A 76 1.78 -2.26 1.57
N VAL A 77 2.45 -3.40 1.49
CA VAL A 77 2.07 -4.44 0.53
C VAL A 77 1.26 -5.51 1.22
N LEU A 78 0.17 -5.91 0.59
CA LEU A 78 -0.67 -7.01 1.07
C LEU A 78 -0.45 -8.20 0.15
N THR A 79 -0.15 -9.37 0.72
CA THR A 79 0.05 -10.57 -0.08
C THR A 79 -0.28 -11.78 0.77
N SER A 80 -0.51 -12.92 0.13
CA SER A 80 -0.81 -14.14 0.87
C SER A 80 0.46 -14.75 1.44
N TYR A 81 0.28 -15.60 2.44
CA TYR A 81 1.41 -16.26 3.08
C TYR A 81 2.25 -17.03 2.05
N ALA A 82 1.60 -17.63 1.06
CA ALA A 82 2.30 -18.44 0.07
C ALA A 82 3.15 -17.58 -0.87
N ASN A 83 3.02 -16.27 -0.82
CA ASN A 83 3.72 -15.38 -1.74
C ASN A 83 4.79 -14.55 -1.04
N ARG A 84 5.52 -15.16 -0.11
CA ARG A 84 6.52 -14.42 0.65
C ARG A 84 7.61 -13.84 -0.23
N GLU A 85 7.89 -14.50 -1.36
CA GLU A 85 8.88 -13.96 -2.29
C GLU A 85 8.41 -12.64 -2.90
N LEU A 86 7.11 -12.53 -3.15
CA LEU A 86 6.58 -11.27 -3.65
C LEU A 86 6.75 -10.15 -2.63
N ALA A 87 6.54 -10.46 -1.35
CA ALA A 87 6.75 -9.48 -0.31
C ALA A 87 8.21 -9.03 -0.27
N THR A 88 9.14 -9.98 -0.38
CA THR A 88 10.55 -9.65 -0.39
C THR A 88 10.91 -8.77 -1.57
N LYS A 89 10.40 -9.13 -2.75
CA LYS A 89 10.66 -8.32 -3.94
C LYS A 89 10.11 -6.91 -3.79
N ALA A 90 8.92 -6.79 -3.21
CA ALA A 90 8.30 -5.49 -3.02
C ALA A 90 9.16 -4.62 -2.09
N LEU A 91 9.68 -5.21 -1.03
CA LEU A 91 10.56 -4.48 -0.13
C LEU A 91 11.81 -4.01 -0.85
N GLU A 92 12.36 -4.86 -1.73
CA GLU A 92 13.52 -4.47 -2.51
C GLU A 92 13.21 -3.33 -3.47
N GLN A 93 11.95 -3.22 -3.90
CA GLN A 93 11.53 -2.15 -4.81
C GLN A 93 11.15 -0.87 -4.05
N GLY A 94 11.20 -0.89 -2.74
CA GLY A 94 10.93 0.29 -1.96
C GLY A 94 9.73 0.25 -1.05
N ALA A 95 9.01 -0.87 -0.98
CA ALA A 95 7.92 -0.98 -0.03
C ALA A 95 8.45 -0.87 1.39
N ASP A 96 7.65 -0.27 2.26
CA ASP A 96 8.09 -0.02 3.63
C ASP A 96 7.77 -1.17 4.57
N ASP A 97 6.73 -1.94 4.26
CA ASP A 97 6.35 -3.08 5.07
C ASP A 97 5.38 -3.93 4.29
N TYR A 98 5.01 -5.06 4.85
CA TYR A 98 4.01 -5.91 4.22
C TYR A 98 3.12 -6.53 5.30
N LEU A 99 1.97 -7.06 4.86
CA LEU A 99 1.02 -7.71 5.74
C LEU A 99 0.46 -8.92 5.01
N LEU A 100 0.42 -10.06 5.69
CA LEU A 100 -0.02 -11.30 5.07
C LEU A 100 -1.53 -11.45 5.19
N LYS A 101 -2.15 -11.92 4.13
CA LYS A 101 -3.58 -12.23 4.13
C LYS A 101 -3.81 -13.56 4.83
N PRO A 102 -4.95 -13.75 5.45
CA PRO A 102 -6.12 -12.86 5.51
C PRO A 102 -5.85 -11.63 6.38
N ILE A 103 -6.43 -10.51 5.97
CA ILE A 103 -6.17 -9.24 6.63
C ILE A 103 -7.01 -9.14 7.90
N GLU A 104 -6.35 -8.93 9.03
CA GLU A 104 -7.01 -8.64 10.28
C GLU A 104 -7.02 -7.13 10.48
N ILE A 105 -8.19 -6.59 10.78
CA ILE A 105 -8.35 -5.15 10.85
C ILE A 105 -7.39 -4.51 11.84
N LYS A 106 -7.24 -5.09 13.03
CA LYS A 106 -6.35 -4.49 14.02
C LYS A 106 -4.90 -4.51 13.59
N LYS A 107 -4.49 -5.56 12.88
CA LYS A 107 -3.12 -5.62 12.37
C LYS A 107 -2.92 -4.60 11.27
N LEU A 108 -3.92 -4.43 10.41
CA LEU A 108 -3.85 -3.42 9.36
C LEU A 108 -3.71 -2.03 9.97
N GLU A 109 -4.55 -1.72 10.96
CA GLU A 109 -4.48 -0.42 11.62
C GLU A 109 -3.13 -0.18 12.27
N ALA A 110 -2.59 -1.21 12.93
CA ALA A 110 -1.29 -1.09 13.58
C ALA A 110 -0.17 -0.84 12.57
N LYS A 111 -0.20 -1.57 11.44
CA LYS A 111 0.80 -1.38 10.41
C LYS A 111 0.74 0.01 9.80
N VAL A 112 -0.47 0.46 9.49
CA VAL A 112 -0.64 1.79 8.91
C VAL A 112 -0.12 2.85 9.87
N ARG A 113 -0.49 2.75 11.13
CA ARG A 113 -0.03 3.71 12.14
C ARG A 113 1.48 3.68 12.26
N SER A 114 2.06 2.49 12.29
CA SER A 114 3.51 2.35 12.42
C SER A 114 4.24 2.97 11.24
N ILE A 115 3.76 2.71 10.03
CA ILE A 115 4.40 3.21 8.83
C ILE A 115 4.32 4.74 8.78
N LEU A 116 3.15 5.30 9.09
CA LEU A 116 2.95 6.73 8.98
C LEU A 116 3.68 7.51 10.06
N THR A 117 3.90 6.92 11.23
CA THR A 117 4.61 7.63 12.30
C THR A 117 6.09 7.35 12.30
N LYS A 118 6.55 6.46 11.41
CA LYS A 118 7.96 6.13 11.35
C LYS A 118 8.72 7.32 10.78
N LYS A 119 9.67 7.82 11.55
CA LYS A 119 10.44 8.98 11.13
C LYS A 119 11.84 8.56 10.77
N ILE A 120 12.45 9.36 9.90
CA ILE A 120 13.84 9.15 9.57
C ILE A 120 14.67 9.42 10.83
N PRO A 121 15.51 8.47 11.23
CA PRO A 121 16.34 8.72 12.40
C PRO A 121 17.19 9.97 12.19
N THR A 122 17.12 10.83 13.16
CA THR A 122 17.88 12.06 13.08
C THR A 122 19.00 11.98 14.08
N LYS A 123 19.91 11.33 13.85
CA LYS A 123 20.91 11.33 14.83
C LYS A 123 22.19 11.04 14.33
#